data_b102bc6efa2711cb071c82fc2bcf16bf
#
_entry.id   b102bc6efa2711cb071c82fc2bcf16bf
#
_cell.length_a   1.000
_cell.length_b   1.000
_cell.length_c   1.000
_cell.angle_alpha   90.00
_cell.angle_beta   90.00
_cell.angle_gamma   90.00
#
_symmetry.space_group_name_H-M   'P 1'
#
loop_
_entity.id
_entity.type
_entity.pdbx_description
1 polymer ?
#
loop_
_entity_poly.entity_id
_entity_poly.type
_entity_poly.pdbx_seq_one_letter_code
_entity_poly.pdbx_strand_id
1 'polypeptide(L)'
;MRNQQNYQAVQQIRSKRVGTNMSKQLRQKYTHRSIRIVTGDTVKVVRGEYKGIEGKVTKIIIDKSSIAVEGIKKEKLKGGKFDVLIHSSNVIITSLNTNDKWRVRILENKDKPAVKPEPAVKPKTVAKPKTVAKEVHK
;
A
#
# COMPACT_ATOMS: atom_id res chain seq x y z
N MET A 1 -24.36 19.86 -6.03
CA MET A 1 -23.23 20.35 -5.21
C MET A 1 -22.01 19.40 -5.17
N ARG A 2 -22.17 18.09 -5.02
CA ARG A 2 -21.02 17.15 -4.94
C ARG A 2 -20.11 17.14 -6.20
N ASN A 3 -20.67 17.37 -7.39
CA ASN A 3 -19.88 17.41 -8.64
C ASN A 3 -19.03 18.68 -8.76
N GLN A 4 -19.54 19.84 -8.35
CA GLN A 4 -18.77 21.09 -8.36
C GLN A 4 -17.50 21.00 -7.52
N GLN A 5 -17.58 20.43 -6.30
CA GLN A 5 -16.42 20.23 -5.44
C GLN A 5 -15.36 19.30 -6.07
N ASN A 6 -15.76 18.39 -6.95
CA ASN A 6 -14.84 17.51 -7.64
C ASN A 6 -14.08 18.23 -8.75
N TYR A 7 -14.74 19.08 -9.53
CA TYR A 7 -14.11 19.81 -10.62
C TYR A 7 -13.28 21.00 -10.16
N GLN A 8 -13.71 21.65 -9.08
CA GLN A 8 -13.00 22.80 -8.50
C GLN A 8 -11.86 22.40 -7.54
N ALA A 9 -11.75 21.11 -7.22
CA ALA A 9 -10.68 20.65 -6.34
C ALA A 9 -9.30 20.87 -6.94
N VAL A 10 -8.37 21.35 -6.12
CA VAL A 10 -6.96 21.51 -6.49
C VAL A 10 -6.37 20.17 -6.91
N GLN A 11 -5.42 20.16 -7.83
CA GLN A 11 -4.81 18.96 -8.40
C GLN A 11 -4.26 18.01 -7.32
N GLN A 12 -3.73 18.53 -6.23
CA GLN A 12 -3.26 17.74 -5.09
C GLN A 12 -4.38 16.90 -4.46
N ILE A 13 -5.58 17.47 -4.30
CA ILE A 13 -6.74 16.77 -3.76
C ILE A 13 -7.27 15.73 -4.75
N ARG A 14 -7.35 16.08 -6.05
CA ARG A 14 -7.74 15.12 -7.11
C ARG A 14 -6.77 13.93 -7.16
N SER A 15 -5.49 14.20 -7.05
CA SER A 15 -4.44 13.19 -7.02
C SER A 15 -4.59 12.18 -5.86
N LYS A 16 -5.03 12.63 -4.68
CA LYS A 16 -5.31 11.74 -3.53
C LYS A 16 -6.49 10.79 -3.78
N ARG A 17 -7.43 11.18 -4.65
CA ARG A 17 -8.61 10.36 -4.98
C ARG A 17 -8.27 9.15 -5.86
N VAL A 18 -7.13 9.16 -6.54
CA VAL A 18 -6.66 8.03 -7.33
C VAL A 18 -6.03 6.98 -6.41
N GLY A 19 -6.76 6.63 -5.35
CA GLY A 19 -6.39 5.57 -4.43
C GLY A 19 -7.11 4.28 -4.76
N THR A 20 -6.46 3.16 -4.50
CA THR A 20 -7.05 1.84 -4.69
C THR A 20 -6.76 0.91 -3.53
N ASN A 21 -7.58 -0.11 -3.38
CA ASN A 21 -7.41 -1.12 -2.34
C ASN A 21 -6.22 -2.03 -2.66
N MET A 22 -5.50 -2.43 -1.63
CA MET A 22 -4.46 -3.45 -1.74
C MET A 22 -5.03 -4.86 -1.57
N SER A 23 -4.35 -5.86 -2.14
CA SER A 23 -4.65 -7.27 -1.93
C SER A 23 -4.52 -7.65 -0.45
N LYS A 24 -5.14 -8.76 -0.04
CA LYS A 24 -5.05 -9.24 1.35
C LYS A 24 -3.60 -9.44 1.81
N GLN A 25 -2.75 -9.99 0.95
CA GLN A 25 -1.33 -10.23 1.22
C GLN A 25 -0.56 -8.93 1.47
N LEU A 26 -0.77 -7.91 0.61
CA LEU A 26 -0.13 -6.61 0.77
C LEU A 26 -0.62 -5.86 2.01
N ARG A 27 -1.91 -6.01 2.36
CA ARG A 27 -2.45 -5.43 3.59
C ARG A 27 -1.82 -6.03 4.85
N GLN A 28 -1.58 -7.34 4.85
CA GLN A 28 -0.88 -8.00 5.96
C GLN A 28 0.56 -7.54 6.07
N LYS A 29 1.24 -7.35 4.93
CA LYS A 29 2.64 -6.92 4.89
C LYS A 29 2.82 -5.47 5.32
N TYR A 30 1.94 -4.56 4.88
CA TYR A 30 2.11 -3.12 5.07
C TYR A 30 1.07 -2.49 6.01
N THR A 31 0.15 -3.26 6.59
CA THR A 31 -0.98 -2.85 7.46
C THR A 31 -1.90 -1.76 6.86
N HIS A 32 -1.60 -1.29 5.65
CA HIS A 32 -2.39 -0.30 4.93
C HIS A 32 -3.53 -0.94 4.13
N ARG A 33 -4.73 -0.34 4.19
CA ARG A 33 -5.87 -0.81 3.41
C ARG A 33 -5.82 -0.38 1.95
N SER A 34 -5.39 0.85 1.70
CA SER A 34 -5.38 1.46 0.37
C SER A 34 -4.17 2.36 0.20
N ILE A 35 -3.72 2.49 -1.03
CA ILE A 35 -2.62 3.38 -1.41
C ILE A 35 -2.92 4.03 -2.76
N ARG A 36 -2.27 5.16 -3.03
CA ARG A 36 -2.31 5.80 -4.34
C ARG A 36 -1.63 4.92 -5.37
N ILE A 37 -2.29 4.75 -6.53
CA ILE A 37 -1.73 4.04 -7.68
C ILE A 37 -0.61 4.86 -8.32
N VAL A 38 0.43 4.16 -8.75
CA VAL A 38 1.54 4.69 -9.54
C VAL A 38 1.69 3.83 -10.79
N THR A 39 2.22 4.42 -11.87
CA THR A 39 2.55 3.68 -13.09
C THR A 39 3.56 2.57 -12.79
N GLY A 40 3.36 1.40 -13.38
CA GLY A 40 4.17 0.21 -13.10
C GLY A 40 3.67 -0.68 -11.97
N ASP A 41 2.62 -0.27 -11.23
CA ASP A 41 1.94 -1.18 -10.30
C ASP A 41 1.21 -2.28 -11.05
N THR A 42 1.19 -3.49 -10.52
CA THR A 42 0.35 -4.57 -11.06
C THR A 42 -1.00 -4.56 -10.34
N VAL A 43 -2.07 -4.52 -11.13
CA VAL A 43 -3.44 -4.45 -10.63
C VAL A 43 -4.30 -5.55 -11.21
N LYS A 44 -5.29 -5.99 -10.44
CA LYS A 44 -6.34 -6.92 -10.87
C LYS A 44 -7.67 -6.19 -10.92
N VAL A 45 -8.39 -6.31 -12.02
CA VAL A 45 -9.72 -5.74 -12.19
C VAL A 45 -10.75 -6.61 -11.46
N VAL A 46 -11.57 -5.97 -10.60
CA VAL A 46 -12.57 -6.68 -9.78
C VAL A 46 -13.97 -6.51 -10.32
N ARG A 47 -14.25 -5.38 -10.97
CA ARG A 47 -15.59 -5.02 -11.48
C ARG A 47 -15.54 -4.56 -12.92
N GLY A 48 -16.62 -4.81 -13.65
CA GLY A 48 -16.82 -4.42 -15.03
C GLY A 48 -16.55 -5.54 -16.01
N GLU A 49 -16.57 -5.21 -17.30
CA GLU A 49 -16.39 -6.14 -18.43
C GLU A 49 -15.07 -6.91 -18.37
N TYR A 50 -14.01 -6.24 -17.84
CA TYR A 50 -12.65 -6.79 -17.75
C TYR A 50 -12.34 -7.44 -16.38
N LYS A 51 -13.37 -7.86 -15.65
CA LYS A 51 -13.21 -8.50 -14.35
C LYS A 51 -12.29 -9.73 -14.44
N GLY A 52 -11.34 -9.81 -13.54
CA GLY A 52 -10.39 -10.93 -13.43
C GLY A 52 -9.07 -10.71 -14.16
N ILE A 53 -8.99 -9.75 -15.09
CA ILE A 53 -7.76 -9.45 -15.82
C ILE A 53 -6.76 -8.78 -14.89
N GLU A 54 -5.52 -9.22 -14.95
CA GLU A 54 -4.38 -8.63 -14.26
C GLU A 54 -3.41 -8.00 -15.26
N GLY A 55 -2.85 -6.85 -14.92
CA GLY A 55 -1.90 -6.16 -15.77
C GLY A 55 -1.21 -4.99 -15.08
N LYS A 56 -0.17 -4.48 -15.70
CA LYS A 56 0.55 -3.29 -15.21
C LYS A 56 -0.20 -2.01 -15.57
N VAL A 57 -0.13 -1.03 -14.68
CA VAL A 57 -0.67 0.31 -14.92
C VAL A 57 0.27 1.07 -15.85
N THR A 58 -0.24 1.44 -17.03
CA THR A 58 0.51 2.20 -18.06
C THR A 58 0.29 3.70 -17.92
N LYS A 59 -0.95 4.13 -17.69
CA LYS A 59 -1.33 5.55 -17.63
C LYS A 59 -2.34 5.81 -16.52
N ILE A 60 -2.22 6.98 -15.90
CA ILE A 60 -3.14 7.45 -14.86
C ILE A 60 -3.73 8.78 -15.28
N ILE A 61 -5.06 8.90 -15.26
CA ILE A 61 -5.79 10.14 -15.53
C ILE A 61 -6.42 10.62 -14.23
N ILE A 62 -5.79 11.63 -13.65
CA ILE A 62 -6.16 12.16 -12.33
C ILE A 62 -7.57 12.75 -12.34
N ASP A 63 -7.94 13.50 -13.38
CA ASP A 63 -9.23 14.19 -13.47
C ASP A 63 -10.42 13.23 -13.45
N LYS A 64 -10.27 12.08 -14.10
CA LYS A 64 -11.29 11.02 -14.15
C LYS A 64 -11.11 9.95 -13.08
N SER A 65 -10.08 10.05 -12.23
CA SER A 65 -9.69 9.02 -11.28
C SER A 65 -9.60 7.63 -11.92
N SER A 66 -9.13 7.58 -13.17
CA SER A 66 -9.12 6.37 -14.00
C SER A 66 -7.70 6.00 -14.40
N ILE A 67 -7.50 4.73 -14.62
CA ILE A 67 -6.22 4.13 -14.99
C ILE A 67 -6.36 3.33 -16.28
N ALA A 68 -5.31 3.27 -17.07
CA ALA A 68 -5.14 2.34 -18.17
C ALA A 68 -4.28 1.17 -17.71
N VAL A 69 -4.72 -0.04 -18.04
CA VAL A 69 -4.05 -1.29 -17.68
C VAL A 69 -3.54 -1.94 -18.95
N GLU A 70 -2.34 -2.46 -18.90
CA GLU A 70 -1.73 -3.21 -19.99
C GLU A 70 -2.60 -4.42 -20.35
N GLY A 71 -2.73 -4.68 -21.65
CA GLY A 71 -3.56 -5.79 -22.16
C GLY A 71 -5.03 -5.45 -22.36
N ILE A 72 -5.55 -4.33 -21.80
CA ILE A 72 -6.95 -3.92 -21.95
C ILE A 72 -7.05 -2.80 -22.97
N LYS A 73 -7.34 -3.15 -24.21
CA LYS A 73 -7.48 -2.21 -25.35
C LYS A 73 -8.75 -2.51 -26.12
N LYS A 74 -9.37 -1.47 -26.67
CA LYS A 74 -10.47 -1.59 -27.63
C LYS A 74 -10.04 -1.06 -29.00
N GLU A 75 -10.60 -1.64 -30.05
CA GLU A 75 -10.37 -1.21 -31.42
C GLU A 75 -11.30 -0.07 -31.80
N LYS A 76 -10.80 0.88 -32.56
CA LYS A 76 -11.58 1.97 -33.12
C LYS A 76 -12.20 1.54 -34.45
N LEU A 77 -13.39 2.04 -34.78
CA LEU A 77 -14.07 1.76 -36.07
C LEU A 77 -13.22 2.15 -37.30
N LYS A 78 -12.38 3.17 -37.17
CA LYS A 78 -11.49 3.68 -38.25
C LYS A 78 -10.08 3.04 -38.20
N GLY A 79 -9.91 1.94 -37.48
CA GLY A 79 -8.60 1.33 -37.25
C GLY A 79 -7.82 1.97 -36.10
N GLY A 80 -6.93 1.20 -35.52
CA GLY A 80 -6.12 1.57 -34.34
C GLY A 80 -6.75 1.11 -33.03
N LYS A 81 -5.91 1.04 -31.99
CA LYS A 81 -6.28 0.59 -30.64
C LYS A 81 -6.19 1.74 -29.67
N PHE A 82 -7.08 1.76 -28.68
CA PHE A 82 -7.01 2.73 -27.59
C PHE A 82 -7.14 2.02 -26.24
N ASP A 83 -6.51 2.62 -25.24
CA ASP A 83 -6.52 2.07 -23.90
C ASP A 83 -7.88 2.33 -23.23
N VAL A 84 -8.45 1.29 -22.65
CA VAL A 84 -9.70 1.41 -21.88
C VAL A 84 -9.39 1.95 -20.50
N LEU A 85 -10.12 3.00 -20.11
CA LEU A 85 -9.97 3.63 -18.82
C LEU A 85 -10.86 2.95 -17.78
N ILE A 86 -10.25 2.44 -16.72
CA ILE A 86 -10.94 1.78 -15.61
C ILE A 86 -10.81 2.68 -14.37
N HIS A 87 -11.92 2.90 -13.66
CA HIS A 87 -11.91 3.70 -12.43
C HIS A 87 -11.09 3.00 -11.33
N SER A 88 -10.30 3.75 -10.57
CA SER A 88 -9.39 3.24 -9.53
C SER A 88 -10.07 2.39 -8.45
N SER A 89 -11.36 2.62 -8.16
CA SER A 89 -12.12 1.82 -7.20
C SER A 89 -12.48 0.41 -7.67
N ASN A 90 -12.37 0.15 -8.99
CA ASN A 90 -12.73 -1.13 -9.59
C ASN A 90 -11.55 -2.09 -9.72
N VAL A 91 -10.40 -1.71 -9.21
CA VAL A 91 -9.17 -2.50 -9.25
C VAL A 91 -8.61 -2.74 -7.85
N ILE A 92 -7.77 -3.75 -7.72
CA ILE A 92 -7.02 -4.08 -6.51
C ILE A 92 -5.55 -4.22 -6.89
N ILE A 93 -4.64 -3.64 -6.11
CA ILE A 93 -3.20 -3.80 -6.31
C ILE A 93 -2.79 -5.18 -5.83
N THR A 94 -2.16 -5.95 -6.72
CA THR A 94 -1.55 -7.26 -6.43
C THR A 94 -0.05 -7.17 -6.20
N SER A 95 0.65 -6.25 -6.90
CA SER A 95 2.07 -5.97 -6.69
C SER A 95 2.34 -4.47 -6.76
N LEU A 96 3.20 -3.98 -5.88
CA LEU A 96 3.57 -2.57 -5.79
C LEU A 96 4.90 -2.31 -6.48
N ASN A 97 4.96 -1.24 -7.24
CA ASN A 97 6.23 -0.67 -7.71
C ASN A 97 6.89 0.08 -6.53
N THR A 98 8.04 -0.41 -6.11
CA THR A 98 8.81 0.11 -4.95
C THR A 98 10.01 0.96 -5.34
N ASN A 99 10.09 1.42 -6.61
CA ASN A 99 11.22 2.24 -7.08
C ASN A 99 11.28 3.61 -6.38
N ASP A 100 10.14 4.11 -5.92
CA ASP A 100 10.06 5.39 -5.22
C ASP A 100 10.32 5.21 -3.71
N LYS A 101 11.44 5.77 -3.24
CA LYS A 101 11.85 5.75 -1.82
C LYS A 101 10.81 6.41 -0.90
N TRP A 102 10.12 7.48 -1.36
CA TRP A 102 9.07 8.14 -0.59
C TRP A 102 7.86 7.23 -0.37
N ARG A 103 7.50 6.49 -1.40
CA ARG A 103 6.40 5.53 -1.33
C ARG A 103 6.70 4.39 -0.35
N VAL A 104 7.92 3.86 -0.42
CA VAL A 104 8.39 2.83 0.52
C VAL A 104 8.37 3.37 1.95
N ARG A 105 8.88 4.57 2.18
CA ARG A 105 8.86 5.21 3.50
C ARG A 105 7.45 5.41 4.05
N ILE A 106 6.48 5.76 3.20
CA ILE A 106 5.07 5.89 3.62
C ILE A 106 4.50 4.52 4.03
N LEU A 107 4.83 3.47 3.27
CA LEU A 107 4.40 2.10 3.57
C LEU A 107 4.98 1.58 4.88
N GLU A 108 6.22 1.91 5.19
CA GLU A 108 6.93 1.44 6.38
C GLU A 108 6.63 2.28 7.64
N ASN A 109 6.45 3.60 7.50
CA ASN A 109 6.35 4.52 8.65
C ASN A 109 5.01 4.49 9.39
N LYS A 110 3.94 3.94 8.82
CA LYS A 110 2.65 3.84 9.53
C LYS A 110 2.52 2.57 10.37
N ASP A 111 3.46 1.66 10.27
CA ASP A 111 3.38 0.35 10.90
C ASP A 111 4.15 0.21 12.20
N LYS A 112 4.77 1.28 12.66
CA LYS A 112 5.21 1.33 14.05
C LYS A 112 4.05 1.90 14.87
N PRO A 113 3.21 1.07 15.53
CA PRO A 113 2.50 1.56 16.67
C PRO A 113 3.58 2.22 17.52
N ALA A 114 3.34 3.46 17.97
CA ALA A 114 4.24 4.09 18.91
C ALA A 114 4.36 3.13 20.09
N VAL A 115 5.39 2.29 20.07
CA VAL A 115 5.82 1.52 21.22
C VAL A 115 6.25 2.60 22.18
N LYS A 116 5.35 2.96 23.11
CA LYS A 116 5.72 3.70 24.30
C LYS A 116 6.95 2.98 24.82
N PRO A 117 8.09 3.67 25.03
CA PRO A 117 9.25 3.02 25.63
C PRO A 117 8.75 2.41 26.93
N GLU A 118 8.75 1.08 27.02
CA GLU A 118 8.57 0.40 28.29
C GLU A 118 9.62 0.99 29.24
N PRO A 119 9.22 1.43 30.45
CA PRO A 119 10.17 1.90 31.42
C PRO A 119 11.17 0.75 31.66
N ALA A 120 12.45 1.04 31.39
CA ALA A 120 13.54 0.10 31.54
C ALA A 120 13.41 -0.62 32.89
N VAL A 121 13.07 -1.90 32.83
CA VAL A 121 13.11 -2.78 34.01
C VAL A 121 14.56 -2.87 34.42
N LYS A 122 14.88 -2.19 35.53
CA LYS A 122 16.22 -2.25 36.16
C LYS A 122 16.55 -3.73 36.41
N PRO A 123 17.73 -4.24 36.01
CA PRO A 123 18.10 -5.61 36.30
C PRO A 123 18.14 -5.81 37.81
N LYS A 124 17.33 -6.74 38.31
CA LYS A 124 17.40 -7.19 39.71
C LYS A 124 18.79 -7.81 39.93
N THR A 125 19.53 -7.21 40.81
CA THR A 125 20.84 -7.68 41.31
C THR A 125 20.66 -9.10 41.84
N VAL A 126 21.27 -10.04 41.15
CA VAL A 126 21.35 -11.42 41.62
C VAL A 126 22.29 -11.48 42.80
N ALA A 127 21.77 -11.75 43.97
CA ALA A 127 22.54 -11.98 45.19
C ALA A 127 23.50 -13.16 45.03
N LYS A 128 24.76 -12.96 45.34
CA LYS A 128 25.82 -14.01 45.37
C LYS A 128 25.43 -15.11 46.37
N PRO A 129 25.59 -16.39 46.04
CA PRO A 129 25.46 -17.48 47.02
C PRO A 129 26.65 -17.44 48.00
N LYS A 130 26.36 -17.44 49.30
CA LYS A 130 27.35 -17.59 50.35
C LYS A 130 27.96 -18.98 50.29
N THR A 131 29.28 -19.01 50.16
CA THR A 131 30.09 -20.23 50.28
C THR A 131 30.09 -20.66 51.75
N VAL A 132 29.54 -21.85 51.99
CA VAL A 132 29.62 -22.51 53.32
C VAL A 132 30.94 -23.27 53.37
N ALA A 133 31.84 -22.81 54.21
CA ALA A 133 33.06 -23.53 54.55
C ALA A 133 32.72 -24.74 55.38
N LYS A 134 33.10 -25.93 54.91
CA LYS A 134 33.12 -27.16 55.73
C LYS A 134 34.41 -27.17 56.55
N GLU A 135 34.28 -27.04 57.84
CA GLU A 135 35.31 -27.46 58.79
C GLU A 135 35.35 -28.98 58.82
N VAL A 136 36.54 -29.50 58.59
CA VAL A 136 36.90 -30.90 58.86
C VAL A 136 37.58 -30.95 60.21
N HIS A 137 36.95 -31.59 61.17
CA HIS A 137 37.61 -32.07 62.39
C HIS A 137 37.93 -33.51 62.22
N LYS A 138 39.21 -33.83 62.28
CA LYS A 138 39.94 -34.95 62.79
C LYS A 138 39.43 -36.36 62.44
#